data_950d28eb5d9e4c2326b5f8b48f6215ad
#
_entry.id   950d28eb5d9e4c2326b5f8b48f6215ad
#
_cell.length_a   1.000
_cell.length_b   1.000
_cell.length_c   1.000
_cell.angle_alpha   90.00
_cell.angle_beta   90.00
_cell.angle_gamma   90.00
#
_symmetry.space_group_name_H-M   'P 1'
#
loop_
_entity.id
_entity.type
_entity.pdbx_description
1 polymer ?
#
loop_
_entity_poly.entity_id
_entity_poly.type
_entity_poly.pdbx_seq_one_letter_code
_entity_poly.pdbx_strand_id
1 'polypeptide(L)'
;MSALCIATIAFAQTSREEIDAHPNLAISTHSVYAGALYAKPIAEAPKGYEPFYISHYGRHGSRCEANAKYSAELVKAFDFAEQKGLLTAKGKEAKALIEKIHATQEGRFGELTPAGAEQHKAIARRMYQRFKPLFKRGSIISSRSSTYTRCILSMAAFNESLKECEPLIETRLVASESDQKMIRPTGPIANEYHHNIRHNIRHDWNDILDVWAAKQDFSHATNALFTDIEPVCAHLGKSKLELISSIYKRMAFMQNLGWHDRSLIDSIFTPEERHAIYKYENYRIFCTYAGTSLKDSDRYFATMNLLVDDIVKYADLAIAGKNNASADLRFGHDYYLLGLLATANFNEIRMDYDYSDVDKLAEVWRSHQFITMASNIQFVFYRHKKSDDVLMRILHNENDVTLPIASDTAPFYKWEDVRKYLNDRAASFRK
;
A
#
# COMPACT_ATOMS: atom_id res chain seq x y z
N MET A 1 31.32 -11.09 -39.26
CA MET A 1 30.23 -10.09 -39.09
C MET A 1 29.88 -9.99 -37.59
N SER A 2 30.41 -8.94 -36.96
CA SER A 2 30.13 -8.70 -35.52
C SER A 2 28.75 -8.06 -35.38
N ALA A 3 27.84 -8.76 -34.74
CA ALA A 3 26.54 -8.20 -34.37
C ALA A 3 26.76 -7.22 -33.22
N LEU A 4 26.55 -5.93 -33.48
CA LEU A 4 26.53 -4.88 -32.50
C LEU A 4 25.21 -5.02 -31.71
N CYS A 5 25.24 -5.59 -30.50
CA CYS A 5 24.14 -5.51 -29.55
C CYS A 5 24.02 -4.05 -29.10
N ILE A 6 23.09 -3.32 -29.68
CA ILE A 6 22.64 -2.02 -29.15
C ILE A 6 21.83 -2.35 -27.92
N ALA A 7 22.44 -2.25 -26.74
CA ALA A 7 21.70 -2.22 -25.47
C ALA A 7 20.91 -0.91 -25.46
N THR A 8 19.59 -0.99 -25.70
CA THR A 8 18.66 0.09 -25.41
C THR A 8 18.66 0.27 -23.90
N ILE A 9 19.31 1.33 -23.43
CA ILE A 9 19.16 1.82 -22.06
C ILE A 9 17.70 2.30 -21.97
N ALA A 10 16.83 1.46 -21.45
CA ALA A 10 15.51 1.89 -21.04
C ALA A 10 15.73 2.84 -19.87
N PHE A 11 15.60 4.14 -20.10
CA PHE A 11 15.53 5.12 -19.03
C PHE A 11 14.33 4.73 -18.16
N ALA A 12 14.55 4.56 -16.86
CA ALA A 12 13.46 4.36 -15.93
C ALA A 12 12.51 5.58 -16.05
N GLN A 13 11.19 5.33 -16.16
CA GLN A 13 10.20 6.39 -16.18
C GLN A 13 10.35 7.28 -14.94
N THR A 14 10.20 8.59 -15.10
CA THR A 14 10.12 9.53 -13.97
C THR A 14 8.80 9.36 -13.22
N SER A 15 8.74 9.82 -11.98
CA SER A 15 7.48 9.82 -11.23
C SER A 15 6.40 10.63 -11.95
N ARG A 16 6.79 11.68 -12.67
CA ARG A 16 5.90 12.49 -13.49
C ARG A 16 5.27 11.69 -14.62
N GLU A 17 6.08 10.99 -15.41
CA GLU A 17 5.60 10.18 -16.54
C GLU A 17 4.65 9.07 -16.08
N GLU A 18 4.92 8.44 -14.95
CA GLU A 18 4.02 7.43 -14.37
C GLU A 18 2.67 8.01 -13.96
N ILE A 19 2.67 9.17 -13.30
CA ILE A 19 1.42 9.82 -12.84
C ILE A 19 0.63 10.39 -14.03
N ASP A 20 1.30 10.85 -15.09
CA ASP A 20 0.61 11.34 -16.29
C ASP A 20 0.00 10.17 -17.08
N ALA A 21 0.68 9.04 -17.18
CA ALA A 21 0.15 7.82 -17.80
C ALA A 21 -0.99 7.20 -16.98
N HIS A 22 -0.94 7.32 -15.65
CA HIS A 22 -1.90 6.70 -14.72
C HIS A 22 -2.36 7.70 -13.65
N PRO A 23 -3.20 8.70 -13.98
CA PRO A 23 -3.58 9.79 -13.07
C PRO A 23 -4.23 9.34 -11.75
N ASN A 24 -4.82 8.15 -11.74
CA ASN A 24 -5.41 7.55 -10.53
C ASN A 24 -4.38 7.22 -9.45
N LEU A 25 -3.09 7.11 -9.81
CA LEU A 25 -2.00 6.82 -8.87
C LEU A 25 -1.59 8.05 -8.03
N ALA A 26 -2.02 9.25 -8.42
CA ALA A 26 -1.64 10.49 -7.73
C ALA A 26 -2.15 10.59 -6.28
N ILE A 27 -3.13 9.78 -5.87
CA ILE A 27 -3.57 9.72 -4.47
C ILE A 27 -2.81 8.67 -3.63
N SER A 28 -1.64 8.24 -4.13
CA SER A 28 -0.67 7.45 -3.37
C SER A 28 -1.28 6.17 -2.77
N THR A 29 -1.21 5.99 -1.46
CA THR A 29 -1.75 4.80 -0.76
C THR A 29 -3.27 4.61 -0.91
N HIS A 30 -4.00 5.61 -1.36
CA HIS A 30 -5.44 5.52 -1.60
C HIS A 30 -5.81 5.09 -3.03
N SER A 31 -4.81 4.90 -3.89
CA SER A 31 -5.02 4.38 -5.24
C SER A 31 -5.48 2.92 -5.19
N VAL A 32 -6.29 2.51 -6.16
CA VAL A 32 -6.68 1.11 -6.35
C VAL A 32 -5.44 0.24 -6.59
N TYR A 33 -5.57 -1.08 -6.44
CA TYR A 33 -4.45 -2.00 -6.61
C TYR A 33 -3.73 -1.81 -7.96
N ALA A 34 -2.46 -1.48 -7.89
CA ALA A 34 -1.63 -1.17 -9.05
C ALA A 34 -0.69 -2.31 -9.47
N GLY A 35 -0.64 -3.42 -8.73
CA GLY A 35 0.31 -4.52 -8.99
C GLY A 35 0.24 -5.07 -10.42
N ALA A 36 -0.94 -5.07 -11.04
CA ALA A 36 -1.09 -5.51 -12.42
C ALA A 36 -0.41 -4.58 -13.45
N LEU A 37 -0.27 -3.27 -13.14
CA LEU A 37 0.40 -2.29 -14.01
C LEU A 37 1.92 -2.52 -14.08
N TYR A 38 2.47 -3.06 -13.00
CA TYR A 38 3.91 -3.30 -12.85
C TYR A 38 4.27 -4.79 -12.97
N ALA A 39 3.32 -5.63 -13.43
CA ALA A 39 3.52 -7.06 -13.51
C ALA A 39 4.68 -7.43 -14.44
N LYS A 40 5.63 -8.21 -13.93
CA LYS A 40 6.76 -8.77 -14.65
C LYS A 40 6.68 -10.30 -14.65
N PRO A 41 7.28 -10.97 -15.64
CA PRO A 41 7.50 -12.41 -15.56
C PRO A 41 8.27 -12.74 -14.29
N ILE A 42 7.79 -13.71 -13.53
CA ILE A 42 8.51 -14.19 -12.34
C ILE A 42 9.48 -15.30 -12.74
N ALA A 43 10.60 -15.42 -12.02
CA ALA A 43 11.60 -16.45 -12.28
C ALA A 43 11.00 -17.86 -12.11
N GLU A 44 11.44 -18.82 -12.91
CA GLU A 44 11.09 -20.22 -12.71
C GLU A 44 11.83 -20.80 -11.50
N ALA A 45 11.20 -21.77 -10.84
CA ALA A 45 11.84 -22.45 -9.71
C ALA A 45 13.08 -23.23 -10.19
N PRO A 46 14.18 -23.24 -9.41
CA PRO A 46 15.36 -24.02 -9.72
C PRO A 46 14.99 -25.52 -9.93
N LYS A 47 15.73 -26.17 -10.81
CA LYS A 47 15.47 -27.58 -11.15
C LYS A 47 15.46 -28.48 -9.91
N GLY A 48 14.41 -29.24 -9.75
CA GLY A 48 14.23 -30.17 -8.62
C GLY A 48 13.50 -29.57 -7.41
N TYR A 49 13.18 -28.28 -7.41
CA TYR A 49 12.41 -27.66 -6.33
C TYR A 49 10.95 -27.51 -6.70
N GLU A 50 10.08 -27.78 -5.73
CA GLU A 50 8.63 -27.57 -5.85
C GLU A 50 8.11 -26.73 -4.69
N PRO A 51 7.12 -25.84 -4.94
CA PRO A 51 6.53 -25.04 -3.88
C PRO A 51 5.74 -25.96 -2.92
N PHE A 52 5.90 -25.75 -1.61
CA PHE A 52 5.20 -26.53 -0.58
C PHE A 52 4.48 -25.69 0.46
N TYR A 53 4.81 -24.38 0.58
CA TYR A 53 4.21 -23.50 1.56
C TYR A 53 4.24 -22.03 1.10
N ILE A 54 3.19 -21.26 1.45
CA ILE A 54 3.14 -19.80 1.28
C ILE A 54 2.82 -19.12 2.61
N SER A 55 3.61 -18.11 2.97
CA SER A 55 3.29 -17.15 4.01
C SER A 55 2.98 -15.80 3.37
N HIS A 56 1.79 -15.26 3.60
CA HIS A 56 1.29 -14.05 2.95
C HIS A 56 0.88 -13.00 3.98
N TYR A 57 1.12 -11.72 3.65
CA TYR A 57 0.47 -10.59 4.29
C TYR A 57 -0.08 -9.64 3.22
N GLY A 58 -1.39 -9.32 3.31
CA GLY A 58 -2.07 -8.40 2.41
C GLY A 58 -2.73 -7.25 3.16
N ARG A 59 -2.65 -6.06 2.60
CA ARG A 59 -3.47 -4.91 2.97
C ARG A 59 -4.91 -5.16 2.49
N HIS A 60 -5.92 -4.67 3.24
CA HIS A 60 -7.31 -4.66 2.76
C HIS A 60 -7.44 -4.02 1.37
N GLY A 61 -8.45 -4.41 0.60
CA GLY A 61 -8.78 -3.85 -0.71
C GLY A 61 -9.36 -2.44 -0.65
N SER A 62 -9.78 -1.93 -1.81
CA SER A 62 -10.51 -0.67 -1.92
C SER A 62 -11.69 -0.64 -0.96
N ARG A 63 -11.91 0.52 -0.34
CA ARG A 63 -12.90 0.71 0.73
C ARG A 63 -13.56 2.07 0.62
N CYS A 64 -14.69 2.25 1.29
CA CYS A 64 -15.19 3.57 1.62
C CYS A 64 -14.17 4.34 2.48
N GLU A 65 -14.24 5.66 2.52
CA GLU A 65 -13.37 6.47 3.37
C GLU A 65 -13.34 5.93 4.80
N ALA A 66 -12.18 5.99 5.46
CA ALA A 66 -12.05 5.44 6.81
C ALA A 66 -12.91 6.18 7.85
N ASN A 67 -13.26 7.43 7.58
CA ASN A 67 -14.04 8.29 8.47
C ASN A 67 -14.82 9.32 7.67
N ALA A 68 -16.08 9.52 8.02
CA ALA A 68 -16.98 10.50 7.42
C ALA A 68 -16.43 11.94 7.44
N LYS A 69 -15.64 12.29 8.46
CA LYS A 69 -15.13 13.65 8.65
C LYS A 69 -14.36 14.20 7.44
N TYR A 70 -13.69 13.36 6.67
CA TYR A 70 -12.85 13.80 5.56
C TYR A 70 -13.66 14.42 4.41
N SER A 71 -14.72 13.75 3.97
CA SER A 71 -15.62 14.29 2.95
C SER A 71 -16.58 15.33 3.54
N ALA A 72 -17.09 15.13 4.77
CA ALA A 72 -17.96 16.08 5.43
C ALA A 72 -17.33 17.46 5.64
N GLU A 73 -16.02 17.52 5.92
CA GLU A 73 -15.29 18.79 6.04
C GLU A 73 -15.30 19.55 4.70
N LEU A 74 -15.10 18.84 3.59
CA LEU A 74 -15.14 19.47 2.26
C LEU A 74 -16.56 19.87 1.86
N VAL A 75 -17.58 19.07 2.17
CA VAL A 75 -18.99 19.49 1.96
C VAL A 75 -19.24 20.83 2.65
N LYS A 76 -18.88 20.96 3.94
CA LYS A 76 -19.02 22.23 4.68
C LYS A 76 -18.21 23.38 4.06
N ALA A 77 -17.00 23.11 3.54
CA ALA A 77 -16.17 24.10 2.87
C ALA A 77 -16.84 24.64 1.60
N PHE A 78 -17.38 23.75 0.80
CA PHE A 78 -18.11 24.11 -0.42
C PHE A 78 -19.45 24.80 -0.12
N ASP A 79 -20.17 24.40 0.94
CA ASP A 79 -21.37 25.10 1.40
C ASP A 79 -21.06 26.54 1.83
N PHE A 80 -19.99 26.73 2.59
CA PHE A 80 -19.53 28.08 2.96
C PHE A 80 -19.17 28.91 1.74
N ALA A 81 -18.41 28.34 0.79
CA ALA A 81 -18.02 29.02 -0.43
C ALA A 81 -19.24 29.41 -1.31
N GLU A 82 -20.24 28.53 -1.38
CA GLU A 82 -21.48 28.78 -2.13
C GLU A 82 -22.31 29.91 -1.48
N GLN A 83 -22.49 29.88 -0.15
CA GLN A 83 -23.19 30.91 0.62
C GLN A 83 -22.55 32.29 0.46
N LYS A 84 -21.22 32.34 0.25
CA LYS A 84 -20.47 33.57 0.01
C LYS A 84 -20.37 33.97 -1.47
N GLY A 85 -20.94 33.19 -2.39
CA GLY A 85 -20.86 33.45 -3.83
C GLY A 85 -19.47 33.26 -4.43
N LEU A 86 -18.62 32.42 -3.79
CA LEU A 86 -17.23 32.20 -4.15
C LEU A 86 -17.03 31.04 -5.13
N LEU A 87 -18.05 30.26 -5.44
CA LEU A 87 -17.94 29.12 -6.36
C LEU A 87 -18.08 29.56 -7.82
N THR A 88 -17.18 29.03 -8.66
CA THR A 88 -17.33 29.05 -10.11
C THR A 88 -18.39 28.01 -10.56
N ALA A 89 -18.69 27.95 -11.86
CA ALA A 89 -19.50 26.86 -12.41
C ALA A 89 -18.89 25.48 -12.14
N LYS A 90 -17.58 25.29 -12.42
CA LYS A 90 -16.85 24.05 -12.11
C LYS A 90 -16.75 23.78 -10.60
N GLY A 91 -16.65 24.83 -9.78
CA GLY A 91 -16.71 24.68 -8.33
C GLY A 91 -18.03 24.07 -7.85
N LYS A 92 -19.15 24.44 -8.46
CA LYS A 92 -20.47 23.82 -8.17
C LYS A 92 -20.56 22.37 -8.63
N GLU A 93 -19.97 22.02 -9.79
CA GLU A 93 -19.88 20.63 -10.23
C GLU A 93 -18.99 19.79 -9.30
N ALA A 94 -17.85 20.32 -8.84
CA ALA A 94 -16.98 19.67 -7.88
C ALA A 94 -17.68 19.46 -6.52
N LYS A 95 -18.45 20.46 -6.04
CA LYS A 95 -19.31 20.33 -4.86
C LYS A 95 -20.25 19.15 -5.00
N ALA A 96 -21.03 19.12 -6.09
CA ALA A 96 -22.00 18.06 -6.34
C ALA A 96 -21.36 16.65 -6.39
N LEU A 97 -20.14 16.53 -6.97
CA LEU A 97 -19.41 15.26 -6.97
C LEU A 97 -18.97 14.87 -5.55
N ILE A 98 -18.46 15.80 -4.76
CA ILE A 98 -18.01 15.54 -3.37
C ILE A 98 -19.21 15.15 -2.48
N GLU A 99 -20.34 15.85 -2.62
CA GLU A 99 -21.59 15.50 -1.93
C GLU A 99 -22.06 14.09 -2.30
N LYS A 100 -22.03 13.76 -3.59
CA LYS A 100 -22.39 12.43 -4.09
C LYS A 100 -21.46 11.35 -3.53
N ILE A 101 -20.14 11.61 -3.50
CA ILE A 101 -19.14 10.70 -2.90
C ILE A 101 -19.45 10.51 -1.41
N HIS A 102 -19.73 11.58 -0.67
CA HIS A 102 -20.06 11.52 0.75
C HIS A 102 -21.34 10.70 1.01
N ALA A 103 -22.44 11.05 0.34
CA ALA A 103 -23.73 10.40 0.48
C ALA A 103 -23.69 8.89 0.13
N THR A 104 -22.94 8.51 -0.92
CA THR A 104 -22.80 7.10 -1.32
C THR A 104 -22.14 6.25 -0.23
N GLN A 105 -21.35 6.85 0.66
CA GLN A 105 -20.64 6.17 1.73
C GLN A 105 -21.35 6.25 3.09
N GLU A 106 -22.47 6.94 3.18
CA GLU A 106 -23.20 7.10 4.43
C GLU A 106 -23.60 5.73 5.01
N GLY A 107 -23.34 5.54 6.31
CA GLY A 107 -23.52 4.25 6.99
C GLY A 107 -22.47 3.18 6.67
N ARG A 108 -21.53 3.44 5.75
CA ARG A 108 -20.55 2.45 5.26
C ARG A 108 -19.09 2.89 5.39
N PHE A 109 -18.81 3.96 6.10
CA PHE A 109 -17.45 4.45 6.27
C PHE A 109 -16.52 3.37 6.84
N GLY A 110 -15.39 3.14 6.16
CA GLY A 110 -14.42 2.10 6.52
C GLY A 110 -14.71 0.70 5.98
N GLU A 111 -15.85 0.46 5.33
CA GLU A 111 -16.20 -0.83 4.74
C GLU A 111 -15.48 -1.09 3.41
N LEU A 112 -15.22 -2.37 3.14
CA LEU A 112 -14.70 -2.83 1.85
C LEU A 112 -15.74 -2.53 0.74
N THR A 113 -15.28 -2.01 -0.39
CA THR A 113 -16.16 -1.84 -1.58
C THR A 113 -16.16 -3.09 -2.45
N PRO A 114 -17.14 -3.24 -3.37
CA PRO A 114 -17.11 -4.30 -4.37
C PRO A 114 -15.80 -4.32 -5.17
N ALA A 115 -15.26 -3.15 -5.53
CA ALA A 115 -13.96 -3.03 -6.19
C ALA A 115 -12.82 -3.65 -5.34
N GLY A 116 -12.85 -3.45 -4.02
CA GLY A 116 -11.89 -4.05 -3.10
C GLY A 116 -12.00 -5.57 -2.99
N ALA A 117 -13.22 -6.10 -3.02
CA ALA A 117 -13.43 -7.55 -3.05
C ALA A 117 -12.87 -8.16 -4.35
N GLU A 118 -13.14 -7.55 -5.51
CA GLU A 118 -12.62 -8.03 -6.80
C GLU A 118 -11.09 -7.96 -6.88
N GLN A 119 -10.43 -6.97 -6.25
CA GLN A 119 -8.97 -6.93 -6.15
C GLN A 119 -8.43 -8.19 -5.45
N HIS A 120 -9.01 -8.56 -4.31
CA HIS A 120 -8.59 -9.77 -3.58
C HIS A 120 -8.92 -11.06 -4.32
N LYS A 121 -10.09 -11.16 -4.95
CA LYS A 121 -10.44 -12.30 -5.81
C LYS A 121 -9.46 -12.48 -6.96
N ALA A 122 -9.08 -11.39 -7.62
CA ALA A 122 -8.13 -11.43 -8.72
C ALA A 122 -6.72 -11.87 -8.26
N ILE A 123 -6.24 -11.36 -7.11
CA ILE A 123 -4.93 -11.77 -6.54
C ILE A 123 -4.98 -13.25 -6.16
N ALA A 124 -6.06 -13.73 -5.55
CA ALA A 124 -6.24 -15.13 -5.19
C ALA A 124 -6.20 -16.05 -6.41
N ARG A 125 -6.90 -15.69 -7.50
CA ARG A 125 -6.88 -16.46 -8.76
C ARG A 125 -5.47 -16.55 -9.33
N ARG A 126 -4.70 -15.45 -9.35
CA ARG A 126 -3.32 -15.46 -9.84
C ARG A 126 -2.38 -16.25 -8.94
N MET A 127 -2.55 -16.18 -7.61
CA MET A 127 -1.81 -17.01 -6.65
C MET A 127 -2.09 -18.50 -6.90
N TYR A 128 -3.35 -18.88 -7.04
CA TYR A 128 -3.74 -20.26 -7.38
C TYR A 128 -3.09 -20.72 -8.68
N GLN A 129 -3.18 -19.91 -9.75
CA GLN A 129 -2.63 -20.26 -11.06
C GLN A 129 -1.12 -20.47 -11.05
N ARG A 130 -0.40 -19.64 -10.30
CA ARG A 130 1.07 -19.70 -10.18
C ARG A 130 1.55 -20.87 -9.31
N PHE A 131 0.80 -21.21 -8.28
CA PHE A 131 1.22 -22.16 -7.25
C PHE A 131 0.24 -23.31 -7.07
N LYS A 132 -0.35 -23.80 -8.16
CA LYS A 132 -1.31 -24.92 -8.16
C LYS A 132 -0.95 -26.11 -7.24
N PRO A 133 0.32 -26.55 -7.13
CA PRO A 133 0.68 -27.66 -6.25
C PRO A 133 0.32 -27.45 -4.78
N LEU A 134 0.15 -26.20 -4.31
CA LEU A 134 -0.20 -25.87 -2.94
C LEU A 134 -1.71 -25.90 -2.67
N PHE A 135 -2.52 -25.79 -3.72
CA PHE A 135 -3.97 -25.69 -3.65
C PHE A 135 -4.63 -26.93 -4.23
N LYS A 136 -4.31 -28.08 -3.64
CA LYS A 136 -4.91 -29.38 -4.04
C LYS A 136 -6.14 -29.68 -3.21
N ARG A 137 -6.90 -30.66 -3.63
CA ARG A 137 -7.95 -31.27 -2.81
C ARG A 137 -7.43 -31.62 -1.41
N GLY A 138 -8.10 -31.10 -0.38
CA GLY A 138 -7.74 -31.31 1.02
C GLY A 138 -6.58 -30.44 1.55
N SER A 139 -6.01 -29.56 0.73
CA SER A 139 -5.07 -28.56 1.23
C SER A 139 -5.75 -27.62 2.22
N ILE A 140 -5.07 -27.31 3.31
CA ILE A 140 -5.57 -26.42 4.36
C ILE A 140 -4.99 -25.01 4.13
N ILE A 141 -5.85 -24.01 4.07
CA ILE A 141 -5.52 -22.60 3.97
C ILE A 141 -5.92 -21.93 5.28
N SER A 142 -4.94 -21.53 6.07
CA SER A 142 -5.13 -20.82 7.33
C SER A 142 -5.11 -19.31 7.06
N SER A 143 -6.21 -18.62 7.38
CA SER A 143 -6.36 -17.20 7.11
C SER A 143 -6.70 -16.45 8.39
N ARG A 144 -5.94 -15.38 8.68
CA ARG A 144 -6.14 -14.51 9.84
C ARG A 144 -6.30 -13.06 9.39
N SER A 145 -7.18 -12.31 10.01
CA SER A 145 -7.38 -10.91 9.69
C SER A 145 -7.41 -10.01 10.93
N SER A 146 -7.15 -8.73 10.70
CA SER A 146 -7.55 -7.69 11.64
C SER A 146 -9.06 -7.71 11.85
N THR A 147 -9.52 -7.33 13.05
CA THR A 147 -10.95 -7.26 13.40
C THR A 147 -11.74 -6.16 12.69
N TYR A 148 -11.09 -5.36 11.83
CA TYR A 148 -11.78 -4.39 11.00
C TYR A 148 -12.56 -5.06 9.87
N THR A 149 -13.83 -4.66 9.69
CA THR A 149 -14.74 -5.23 8.68
C THR A 149 -14.10 -5.34 7.29
N ARG A 150 -13.41 -4.29 6.82
CA ARG A 150 -12.72 -4.31 5.52
C ARG A 150 -11.66 -5.40 5.40
N CYS A 151 -10.96 -5.74 6.49
CA CYS A 151 -9.94 -6.79 6.47
C CYS A 151 -10.59 -8.18 6.49
N ILE A 152 -11.65 -8.35 7.29
CA ILE A 152 -12.43 -9.60 7.32
C ILE A 152 -13.05 -9.88 5.96
N LEU A 153 -13.66 -8.89 5.32
CA LEU A 153 -14.26 -9.04 3.99
C LEU A 153 -13.20 -9.26 2.90
N SER A 154 -12.02 -8.65 3.02
CA SER A 154 -10.88 -8.92 2.13
C SER A 154 -10.41 -10.37 2.24
N MET A 155 -10.27 -10.88 3.47
CA MET A 155 -9.96 -12.28 3.75
C MET A 155 -11.03 -13.22 3.16
N ALA A 156 -12.30 -12.92 3.37
CA ALA A 156 -13.42 -13.72 2.86
C ALA A 156 -13.41 -13.78 1.34
N ALA A 157 -13.31 -12.62 0.65
CA ALA A 157 -13.28 -12.55 -0.81
C ALA A 157 -12.08 -13.32 -1.41
N PHE A 158 -10.90 -13.24 -0.78
CA PHE A 158 -9.73 -13.98 -1.20
C PHE A 158 -9.94 -15.49 -1.10
N ASN A 159 -10.43 -15.97 0.05
CA ASN A 159 -10.67 -17.39 0.28
C ASN A 159 -11.83 -17.95 -0.56
N GLU A 160 -12.90 -17.16 -0.78
CA GLU A 160 -13.98 -17.50 -1.69
C GLU A 160 -13.42 -17.80 -3.10
N SER A 161 -12.56 -16.93 -3.61
CA SER A 161 -11.99 -17.10 -4.94
C SER A 161 -11.00 -18.27 -5.04
N LEU A 162 -10.26 -18.59 -3.96
CA LEU A 162 -9.48 -19.84 -3.91
C LEU A 162 -10.39 -21.08 -3.99
N LYS A 163 -11.54 -21.05 -3.29
CA LYS A 163 -12.52 -22.15 -3.34
C LYS A 163 -13.26 -22.23 -4.68
N GLU A 164 -13.45 -21.11 -5.38
CA GLU A 164 -13.94 -21.13 -6.77
C GLU A 164 -12.96 -21.84 -7.70
N CYS A 165 -11.65 -21.71 -7.47
CA CYS A 165 -10.60 -22.36 -8.25
C CYS A 165 -10.42 -23.84 -7.89
N GLU A 166 -10.51 -24.21 -6.61
CA GLU A 166 -10.44 -25.57 -6.09
C GLU A 166 -11.44 -25.74 -4.94
N PRO A 167 -12.66 -26.25 -5.23
CA PRO A 167 -13.74 -26.33 -4.24
C PRO A 167 -13.43 -27.20 -3.01
N LEU A 168 -12.48 -28.10 -3.12
CA LEU A 168 -12.17 -29.09 -2.09
C LEU A 168 -10.99 -28.72 -1.19
N ILE A 169 -10.49 -27.48 -1.25
CA ILE A 169 -9.59 -26.96 -0.23
C ILE A 169 -10.36 -26.67 1.06
N GLU A 170 -9.70 -26.86 2.20
CA GLU A 170 -10.21 -26.45 3.51
C GLU A 170 -9.72 -25.04 3.84
N THR A 171 -10.64 -24.11 4.10
CA THR A 171 -10.30 -22.74 4.52
C THR A 171 -10.65 -22.54 6.00
N ARG A 172 -9.68 -22.06 6.79
CA ARG A 172 -9.86 -21.72 8.21
C ARG A 172 -9.69 -20.24 8.37
N LEU A 173 -10.76 -19.53 8.70
CA LEU A 173 -10.78 -18.07 8.79
C LEU A 173 -10.92 -17.65 10.25
N VAL A 174 -10.01 -16.78 10.70
CA VAL A 174 -10.00 -16.24 12.06
C VAL A 174 -9.81 -14.73 12.05
N ALA A 175 -10.58 -14.03 12.87
CA ALA A 175 -10.41 -12.61 13.17
C ALA A 175 -10.48 -12.43 14.70
N SER A 176 -9.39 -12.69 15.38
CA SER A 176 -9.30 -12.74 16.84
C SER A 176 -8.54 -11.53 17.39
N GLU A 177 -8.93 -11.01 18.55
CA GLU A 177 -8.20 -9.98 19.27
C GLU A 177 -6.79 -10.46 19.67
N SER A 178 -6.59 -11.76 19.90
CA SER A 178 -5.26 -12.33 20.20
C SER A 178 -4.25 -12.13 19.08
N ASP A 179 -4.71 -12.08 17.81
CA ASP A 179 -3.86 -11.91 16.63
C ASP A 179 -3.57 -10.45 16.30
N GLN A 180 -4.25 -9.47 16.95
CA GLN A 180 -4.14 -8.07 16.56
C GLN A 180 -2.72 -7.52 16.67
N LYS A 181 -1.99 -7.91 17.72
CA LYS A 181 -0.60 -7.47 17.92
C LYS A 181 0.31 -7.78 16.73
N MET A 182 0.01 -8.85 16.01
CA MET A 182 0.80 -9.33 14.87
C MET A 182 0.24 -8.82 13.52
N ILE A 183 -1.03 -8.39 13.46
CA ILE A 183 -1.69 -7.99 12.20
C ILE A 183 -1.81 -6.47 12.08
N ARG A 184 -1.80 -5.72 13.18
CA ARG A 184 -1.82 -4.25 13.21
C ARG A 184 -1.03 -3.70 14.40
N PRO A 185 -0.44 -2.48 14.30
CA PRO A 185 0.24 -1.88 15.43
C PRO A 185 -0.75 -1.66 16.59
N THR A 186 -0.46 -2.28 17.73
CA THR A 186 -1.21 -2.10 18.96
C THR A 186 -0.25 -1.96 20.14
N GLY A 187 -0.74 -1.35 21.22
CA GLY A 187 0.03 -1.15 22.43
C GLY A 187 0.56 0.28 22.60
N PRO A 188 1.14 0.58 23.77
CA PRO A 188 1.49 1.95 24.13
C PRO A 188 2.43 2.65 23.16
N ILE A 189 3.51 1.98 22.74
CA ILE A 189 4.51 2.58 21.84
C ILE A 189 3.92 2.88 20.44
N ALA A 190 3.18 1.92 19.87
CA ALA A 190 2.56 2.14 18.57
C ALA A 190 1.50 3.24 18.64
N ASN A 191 0.69 3.25 19.71
CA ASN A 191 -0.33 4.29 19.92
C ASN A 191 0.31 5.67 20.14
N GLU A 192 1.37 5.76 20.92
CA GLU A 192 2.13 6.98 21.14
C GLU A 192 2.68 7.54 19.82
N TYR A 193 3.35 6.69 19.03
CA TYR A 193 3.91 7.11 17.75
C TYR A 193 2.81 7.58 16.79
N HIS A 194 1.73 6.84 16.62
CA HIS A 194 0.60 7.23 15.79
C HIS A 194 -0.08 8.49 16.32
N HIS A 195 -0.23 8.62 17.65
CA HIS A 195 -0.81 9.81 18.27
C HIS A 195 0.06 11.03 17.98
N ASN A 196 1.35 10.95 18.26
CA ASN A 196 2.29 12.06 18.09
C ASN A 196 2.36 12.55 16.63
N ILE A 197 2.40 11.62 15.65
CA ILE A 197 2.38 12.00 14.24
C ILE A 197 1.02 12.58 13.81
N ARG A 198 -0.10 12.03 14.33
CA ARG A 198 -1.44 12.47 13.96
C ARG A 198 -1.91 13.73 14.67
N HIS A 199 -1.40 14.01 15.88
CA HIS A 199 -1.86 15.10 16.75
C HIS A 199 -0.86 16.27 16.85
N ASN A 200 -0.12 16.52 15.77
CA ASN A 200 0.58 17.81 15.58
C ASN A 200 1.85 18.05 16.41
N ILE A 201 2.63 17.04 16.72
CA ILE A 201 4.03 17.33 16.98
C ILE A 201 4.65 17.71 15.64
N ARG A 202 5.11 18.96 15.57
CA ARG A 202 5.83 19.45 14.38
C ARG A 202 7.18 18.75 14.31
N HIS A 203 7.47 18.13 13.18
CA HIS A 203 8.72 17.45 12.86
C HIS A 203 9.54 18.34 11.91
N ASP A 204 10.84 18.11 11.84
CA ASP A 204 11.75 18.77 10.91
C ASP A 204 11.31 18.62 9.44
N TRP A 205 10.80 17.47 9.07
CA TRP A 205 10.27 17.22 7.72
C TRP A 205 9.04 18.08 7.37
N ASN A 206 8.29 18.58 8.35
CA ASN A 206 7.20 19.53 8.10
C ASN A 206 7.73 20.86 7.58
N ASP A 207 8.84 21.37 8.12
CA ASP A 207 9.45 22.61 7.66
C ASP A 207 9.95 22.49 6.22
N ILE A 208 10.55 21.33 5.88
CA ILE A 208 10.98 21.04 4.51
C ILE A 208 9.77 21.04 3.57
N LEU A 209 8.70 20.37 3.97
CA LEU A 209 7.47 20.27 3.17
C LEU A 209 6.79 21.63 2.99
N ASP A 210 6.73 22.46 4.03
CA ASP A 210 6.12 23.79 3.97
C ASP A 210 6.91 24.73 3.03
N VAL A 211 8.25 24.70 3.11
CA VAL A 211 9.12 25.50 2.19
C VAL A 211 8.95 25.03 0.74
N TRP A 212 8.82 23.72 0.52
CA TRP A 212 8.58 23.17 -0.80
C TRP A 212 7.17 23.54 -1.30
N ALA A 213 6.15 23.40 -0.44
CA ALA A 213 4.75 23.68 -0.75
C ALA A 213 4.50 25.13 -1.16
N ALA A 214 5.18 26.08 -0.51
CA ALA A 214 5.07 27.51 -0.81
C ALA A 214 5.54 27.89 -2.22
N LYS A 215 6.30 27.02 -2.89
CA LYS A 215 6.80 27.22 -4.26
C LYS A 215 5.89 26.62 -5.34
N GLN A 216 4.85 25.86 -4.93
CA GLN A 216 3.97 25.20 -5.89
C GLN A 216 2.86 26.15 -6.36
N ASP A 217 2.60 26.12 -7.66
CA ASP A 217 1.51 26.89 -8.27
C ASP A 217 0.26 26.02 -8.44
N PHE A 218 -0.84 26.44 -7.83
CA PHE A 218 -2.17 25.84 -7.92
C PHE A 218 -3.20 26.83 -8.45
N SER A 219 -2.77 27.85 -9.20
CA SER A 219 -3.64 28.90 -9.71
C SER A 219 -4.72 28.37 -10.65
N HIS A 220 -4.41 27.36 -11.48
CA HIS A 220 -5.38 26.80 -12.41
C HIS A 220 -6.52 26.10 -11.64
N ALA A 221 -6.23 25.18 -10.74
CA ALA A 221 -7.24 24.48 -9.95
C ALA A 221 -8.01 25.45 -9.04
N THR A 222 -7.30 26.40 -8.42
CA THR A 222 -7.91 27.45 -7.58
C THR A 222 -8.93 28.27 -8.36
N ASN A 223 -8.54 28.81 -9.50
CA ASN A 223 -9.40 29.66 -10.35
C ASN A 223 -10.53 28.84 -11.03
N ALA A 224 -10.29 27.56 -11.28
CA ALA A 224 -11.33 26.66 -11.79
C ALA A 224 -12.43 26.42 -10.75
N LEU A 225 -12.11 26.38 -9.47
CA LEU A 225 -13.05 26.04 -8.38
C LEU A 225 -13.66 27.27 -7.72
N PHE A 226 -12.85 28.31 -7.48
CA PHE A 226 -13.22 29.46 -6.65
C PHE A 226 -12.92 30.79 -7.35
N THR A 227 -13.76 31.78 -7.14
CA THR A 227 -13.47 33.17 -7.51
C THR A 227 -12.47 33.82 -6.52
N ASP A 228 -12.47 33.37 -5.27
CA ASP A 228 -11.50 33.68 -4.23
C ASP A 228 -11.45 32.50 -3.24
N ILE A 229 -10.27 31.89 -3.09
CA ILE A 229 -10.06 30.72 -2.21
C ILE A 229 -9.68 31.14 -0.78
N GLU A 230 -9.13 32.34 -0.57
CA GLU A 230 -8.57 32.74 0.74
C GLU A 230 -9.60 32.72 1.87
N PRO A 231 -10.86 33.18 1.69
CA PRO A 231 -11.89 33.06 2.74
C PRO A 231 -12.22 31.61 3.10
N VAL A 232 -12.12 30.67 2.12
CA VAL A 232 -12.38 29.24 2.35
C VAL A 232 -11.23 28.63 3.13
N CYS A 233 -9.99 28.94 2.78
CA CYS A 233 -8.80 28.53 3.51
C CYS A 233 -8.85 29.01 4.97
N ALA A 234 -9.17 30.29 5.19
CA ALA A 234 -9.31 30.90 6.52
C ALA A 234 -10.41 30.23 7.35
N HIS A 235 -11.57 29.92 6.72
CA HIS A 235 -12.69 29.24 7.37
C HIS A 235 -12.32 27.85 7.90
N LEU A 236 -11.45 27.12 7.15
CA LEU A 236 -11.00 25.78 7.53
C LEU A 236 -9.72 25.75 8.37
N GLY A 237 -8.99 26.88 8.47
CA GLY A 237 -7.66 26.92 9.07
C GLY A 237 -6.63 26.08 8.26
N LYS A 238 -6.77 26.04 6.93
CA LYS A 238 -5.89 25.27 6.02
C LYS A 238 -5.16 26.18 5.06
N SER A 239 -3.95 25.73 4.69
CA SER A 239 -3.24 26.32 3.55
C SER A 239 -3.94 26.00 2.22
N LYS A 240 -3.65 26.78 1.19
CA LYS A 240 -4.15 26.55 -0.16
C LYS A 240 -3.82 25.13 -0.67
N LEU A 241 -2.58 24.69 -0.51
CA LEU A 241 -2.15 23.34 -0.93
C LEU A 241 -2.93 22.24 -0.19
N GLU A 242 -3.11 22.36 1.12
CA GLU A 242 -3.87 21.37 1.90
C GLU A 242 -5.31 21.28 1.45
N LEU A 243 -5.97 22.43 1.17
CA LEU A 243 -7.33 22.43 0.69
C LEU A 243 -7.43 21.83 -0.71
N ILE A 244 -6.60 22.28 -1.67
CA ILE A 244 -6.59 21.79 -3.04
C ILE A 244 -6.23 20.31 -3.11
N SER A 245 -5.22 19.85 -2.35
CA SER A 245 -4.90 18.43 -2.24
C SER A 245 -6.05 17.62 -1.66
N SER A 246 -6.74 18.16 -0.64
CA SER A 246 -7.90 17.48 -0.04
C SER A 246 -9.05 17.34 -1.04
N ILE A 247 -9.32 18.37 -1.85
CA ILE A 247 -10.34 18.35 -2.90
C ILE A 247 -9.97 17.31 -3.96
N TYR A 248 -8.74 17.37 -4.51
CA TYR A 248 -8.29 16.40 -5.50
C TYR A 248 -8.43 14.96 -4.99
N LYS A 249 -7.95 14.68 -3.77
CA LYS A 249 -7.99 13.35 -3.17
C LYS A 249 -9.41 12.83 -3.01
N ARG A 250 -10.37 13.68 -2.59
CA ARG A 250 -11.76 13.24 -2.44
C ARG A 250 -12.41 12.95 -3.78
N MET A 251 -12.20 13.82 -4.77
CA MET A 251 -12.72 13.56 -6.12
C MET A 251 -12.09 12.28 -6.70
N ALA A 252 -10.76 12.14 -6.67
CA ALA A 252 -10.05 10.98 -7.19
C ALA A 252 -10.32 9.68 -6.38
N PHE A 253 -10.81 9.80 -5.13
CA PHE A 253 -11.18 8.65 -4.30
C PHE A 253 -12.34 7.84 -4.90
N MET A 254 -13.12 8.41 -5.81
CA MET A 254 -14.23 7.75 -6.51
C MET A 254 -13.81 6.43 -7.19
N GLN A 255 -12.52 6.27 -7.57
CA GLN A 255 -11.99 5.01 -8.10
C GLN A 255 -12.20 3.83 -7.14
N ASN A 256 -12.15 4.09 -5.82
CA ASN A 256 -12.40 3.08 -4.79
C ASN A 256 -13.88 2.67 -4.69
N LEU A 257 -14.78 3.51 -5.19
CA LEU A 257 -16.21 3.24 -5.31
C LEU A 257 -16.58 2.57 -6.64
N GLY A 258 -15.58 2.34 -7.52
CA GLY A 258 -15.77 1.76 -8.85
C GLY A 258 -16.21 2.79 -9.91
N TRP A 259 -16.04 4.09 -9.64
CA TRP A 259 -16.34 5.13 -10.60
C TRP A 259 -15.08 5.57 -11.34
N HIS A 260 -15.13 5.65 -12.67
CA HIS A 260 -13.93 5.81 -13.50
C HIS A 260 -13.93 7.08 -14.35
N ASP A 261 -15.04 7.82 -14.42
CA ASP A 261 -15.09 9.07 -15.18
C ASP A 261 -14.35 10.19 -14.46
N ARG A 262 -13.18 10.53 -14.99
CA ARG A 262 -12.30 11.56 -14.45
C ARG A 262 -12.44 12.92 -15.14
N SER A 263 -13.34 13.06 -16.13
CA SER A 263 -13.39 14.24 -17.00
C SER A 263 -13.46 15.56 -16.23
N LEU A 264 -14.25 15.61 -15.15
CA LEU A 264 -14.33 16.79 -14.30
C LEU A 264 -13.01 17.05 -13.57
N ILE A 265 -12.37 16.02 -12.99
CA ILE A 265 -11.10 16.14 -12.28
C ILE A 265 -10.02 16.67 -13.22
N ASP A 266 -9.90 16.07 -14.39
CA ASP A 266 -8.87 16.43 -15.38
C ASP A 266 -9.14 17.79 -16.04
N SER A 267 -10.36 18.32 -15.96
CA SER A 267 -10.68 19.69 -16.36
C SER A 267 -10.36 20.75 -15.31
N ILE A 268 -10.19 20.35 -14.05
CA ILE A 268 -9.88 21.24 -12.92
C ILE A 268 -8.38 21.26 -12.63
N PHE A 269 -7.69 20.12 -12.71
CA PHE A 269 -6.30 19.98 -12.30
C PHE A 269 -5.39 19.73 -13.51
N THR A 270 -4.37 20.57 -13.65
CA THR A 270 -3.33 20.33 -14.66
C THR A 270 -2.48 19.10 -14.31
N PRO A 271 -1.73 18.53 -15.27
CA PRO A 271 -0.76 17.50 -14.98
C PRO A 271 0.31 17.93 -13.95
N GLU A 272 0.74 19.21 -13.99
CA GLU A 272 1.70 19.80 -13.05
C GLU A 272 1.15 19.84 -11.63
N GLU A 273 -0.07 20.35 -11.45
CA GLU A 273 -0.74 20.42 -10.15
C GLU A 273 -0.99 19.04 -9.58
N ARG A 274 -1.43 18.08 -10.42
CA ARG A 274 -1.62 16.68 -10.04
C ARG A 274 -0.31 16.04 -9.56
N HIS A 275 0.80 16.26 -10.26
CA HIS A 275 2.10 15.75 -9.87
C HIS A 275 2.61 16.40 -8.58
N ALA A 276 2.37 17.70 -8.37
CA ALA A 276 2.68 18.38 -7.12
C ALA A 276 1.87 17.77 -5.94
N ILE A 277 0.57 17.49 -6.13
CA ILE A 277 -0.26 16.80 -5.12
C ILE A 277 0.30 15.40 -4.84
N TYR A 278 0.70 14.65 -5.88
CA TYR A 278 1.34 13.34 -5.70
C TYR A 278 2.61 13.45 -4.85
N LYS A 279 3.52 14.37 -5.16
CA LYS A 279 4.77 14.56 -4.42
C LYS A 279 4.51 14.91 -2.95
N TYR A 280 3.56 15.81 -2.69
CA TYR A 280 3.12 16.16 -1.35
C TYR A 280 2.65 14.95 -0.55
N GLU A 281 1.76 14.13 -1.11
CA GLU A 281 1.22 12.93 -0.46
C GLU A 281 2.29 11.84 -0.31
N ASN A 282 3.11 11.63 -1.33
CA ASN A 282 4.21 10.67 -1.31
C ASN A 282 5.20 10.96 -0.19
N TYR A 283 5.63 12.23 -0.09
CA TYR A 283 6.54 12.70 0.94
C TYR A 283 5.96 12.49 2.35
N ARG A 284 4.70 12.88 2.55
CA ARG A 284 4.01 12.69 3.84
C ARG A 284 3.94 11.22 4.24
N ILE A 285 3.63 10.33 3.32
CA ILE A 285 3.56 8.89 3.61
C ILE A 285 4.94 8.35 3.97
N PHE A 286 5.98 8.76 3.24
CA PHE A 286 7.36 8.36 3.57
C PHE A 286 7.73 8.80 4.99
N CYS A 287 7.62 10.08 5.28
CA CYS A 287 8.00 10.64 6.58
C CYS A 287 7.12 10.16 7.74
N THR A 288 5.87 9.80 7.46
CA THR A 288 4.95 9.35 8.52
C THR A 288 5.07 7.85 8.82
N TYR A 289 5.33 7.00 7.80
CA TYR A 289 5.11 5.55 7.94
C TYR A 289 6.21 4.66 7.36
N ALA A 290 7.13 5.20 6.56
CA ALA A 290 8.04 4.36 5.78
C ALA A 290 9.52 4.62 6.07
N GLY A 291 9.93 5.88 6.22
CA GLY A 291 11.35 6.25 6.35
C GLY A 291 12.00 5.73 7.63
N THR A 292 13.07 4.96 7.48
CA THR A 292 13.85 4.43 8.61
C THR A 292 14.92 5.38 9.11
N SER A 293 15.25 6.41 8.34
CA SER A 293 16.20 7.47 8.72
C SER A 293 15.61 8.57 9.61
N LEU A 294 14.28 8.55 9.84
CA LEU A 294 13.57 9.51 10.66
C LEU A 294 13.79 9.27 12.14
N LYS A 295 13.77 10.35 12.92
CA LYS A 295 13.88 10.30 14.38
C LYS A 295 12.79 9.39 14.98
N ASP A 296 13.17 8.55 15.94
CA ASP A 296 12.29 7.60 16.64
C ASP A 296 11.62 6.52 15.75
N SER A 297 12.01 6.42 14.47
CA SER A 297 11.48 5.39 13.56
C SER A 297 11.73 3.96 14.08
N ASP A 298 12.85 3.72 14.76
CA ASP A 298 13.21 2.41 15.31
C ASP A 298 12.14 1.89 16.28
N ARG A 299 11.64 2.74 17.17
CA ARG A 299 10.57 2.39 18.12
C ARG A 299 9.27 2.02 17.42
N TYR A 300 8.95 2.73 16.33
CA TYR A 300 7.78 2.46 15.51
C TYR A 300 7.91 1.11 14.80
N PHE A 301 9.02 0.86 14.11
CA PHE A 301 9.23 -0.38 13.38
C PHE A 301 9.39 -1.59 14.31
N ALA A 302 9.93 -1.42 15.52
CA ALA A 302 9.97 -2.47 16.53
C ALA A 302 8.59 -3.09 16.81
N THR A 303 7.51 -2.29 16.79
CA THR A 303 6.15 -2.78 17.01
C THR A 303 5.62 -3.63 15.84
N MET A 304 6.13 -3.41 14.63
CA MET A 304 5.75 -4.16 13.43
C MET A 304 6.48 -5.51 13.31
N ASN A 305 7.60 -5.67 14.02
CA ASN A 305 8.43 -6.87 13.94
C ASN A 305 7.77 -8.11 14.53
N LEU A 306 6.67 -7.97 15.26
CA LEU A 306 5.84 -9.12 15.67
C LEU A 306 5.27 -9.88 14.46
N LEU A 307 5.05 -9.20 13.33
CA LEU A 307 4.67 -9.86 12.07
C LEU A 307 5.83 -10.70 11.52
N VAL A 308 7.07 -10.19 11.59
CA VAL A 308 8.26 -10.92 11.16
C VAL A 308 8.42 -12.19 12.02
N ASP A 309 8.30 -12.07 13.34
CA ASP A 309 8.38 -13.21 14.27
C ASP A 309 7.32 -14.28 13.94
N ASP A 310 6.09 -13.86 13.61
CA ASP A 310 5.02 -14.78 13.22
C ASP A 310 5.28 -15.44 11.87
N ILE A 311 5.79 -14.71 10.87
CA ILE A 311 6.16 -15.26 9.56
C ILE A 311 7.26 -16.32 9.74
N VAL A 312 8.33 -15.99 10.48
CA VAL A 312 9.45 -16.91 10.75
C VAL A 312 8.96 -18.17 11.47
N LYS A 313 8.17 -17.99 12.54
CA LYS A 313 7.61 -19.11 13.32
C LYS A 313 6.83 -20.10 12.45
N TYR A 314 5.89 -19.60 11.63
CA TYR A 314 5.05 -20.50 10.83
C TYR A 314 5.81 -21.11 9.64
N ALA A 315 6.81 -20.41 9.11
CA ALA A 315 7.72 -20.97 8.11
C ALA A 315 8.55 -22.13 8.70
N ASP A 316 9.15 -21.96 9.89
CA ASP A 316 9.90 -23.03 10.57
C ASP A 316 9.00 -24.23 10.89
N LEU A 317 7.76 -24.00 11.32
CA LEU A 317 6.78 -25.06 11.55
C LEU A 317 6.41 -25.81 10.26
N ALA A 318 6.24 -25.10 9.13
CA ALA A 318 5.95 -25.70 7.83
C ALA A 318 7.13 -26.54 7.31
N ILE A 319 8.35 -26.05 7.46
CA ILE A 319 9.56 -26.76 7.08
C ILE A 319 9.74 -28.03 7.89
N ALA A 320 9.46 -27.96 9.20
CA ALA A 320 9.53 -29.10 10.12
C ALA A 320 8.34 -30.10 9.98
N GLY A 321 7.40 -29.86 9.07
CA GLY A 321 6.19 -30.69 8.90
C GLY A 321 5.22 -30.62 10.08
N LYS A 322 5.33 -29.59 10.94
CA LYS A 322 4.48 -29.35 12.12
C LYS A 322 3.34 -28.36 11.86
N ASN A 323 3.29 -27.75 10.67
CA ASN A 323 2.19 -26.92 10.20
C ASN A 323 1.46 -27.68 9.09
N ASN A 324 0.18 -27.96 9.29
CA ASN A 324 -0.65 -28.68 8.32
C ASN A 324 -1.17 -27.76 7.19
N ALA A 325 -1.02 -26.45 7.31
CA ALA A 325 -1.47 -25.52 6.29
C ALA A 325 -0.48 -25.45 5.12
N SER A 326 -1.01 -25.45 3.89
CA SER A 326 -0.25 -25.15 2.68
C SER A 326 0.00 -23.65 2.52
N ALA A 327 -0.84 -22.83 3.15
CA ALA A 327 -0.68 -21.37 3.16
C ALA A 327 -1.20 -20.77 4.46
N ASP A 328 -0.44 -19.84 5.01
CA ASP A 328 -0.84 -18.92 6.09
C ASP A 328 -1.02 -17.52 5.52
N LEU A 329 -2.28 -17.08 5.41
CA LEU A 329 -2.67 -15.81 4.83
C LEU A 329 -3.03 -14.81 5.95
N ARG A 330 -2.52 -13.57 5.84
CA ARG A 330 -2.81 -12.50 6.81
C ARG A 330 -3.36 -11.30 6.09
N PHE A 331 -4.42 -10.70 6.64
CA PHE A 331 -5.12 -9.54 6.06
C PHE A 331 -5.18 -8.40 7.06
N GLY A 332 -4.52 -7.28 6.73
CA GLY A 332 -4.37 -6.16 7.64
C GLY A 332 -4.30 -4.81 6.93
N HIS A 333 -3.31 -4.02 7.31
CA HIS A 333 -3.21 -2.61 6.99
C HIS A 333 -1.88 -2.26 6.34
N ASP A 334 -1.83 -1.07 5.73
CA ASP A 334 -0.66 -0.52 5.05
C ASP A 334 0.56 -0.38 5.97
N TYR A 335 0.39 0.08 7.21
CA TYR A 335 1.54 0.31 8.10
C TYR A 335 2.31 -0.97 8.44
N TYR A 336 1.64 -2.12 8.62
CA TYR A 336 2.35 -3.39 8.85
C TYR A 336 3.08 -3.87 7.61
N LEU A 337 2.47 -3.66 6.43
CA LEU A 337 3.16 -3.96 5.19
C LEU A 337 4.37 -3.05 5.02
N LEU A 338 4.24 -1.73 5.28
CA LEU A 338 5.37 -0.79 5.25
C LEU A 338 6.44 -1.18 6.28
N GLY A 339 6.05 -1.56 7.51
CA GLY A 339 6.98 -2.05 8.52
C GLY A 339 7.74 -3.31 8.11
N LEU A 340 7.07 -4.25 7.44
CA LEU A 340 7.71 -5.46 6.91
C LEU A 340 8.67 -5.11 5.76
N LEU A 341 8.28 -4.20 4.85
CA LEU A 341 9.16 -3.70 3.79
C LEU A 341 10.38 -2.98 4.36
N ALA A 342 10.21 -2.17 5.42
CA ALA A 342 11.31 -1.48 6.10
C ALA A 342 12.27 -2.45 6.79
N THR A 343 11.74 -3.51 7.42
CA THR A 343 12.56 -4.54 8.05
C THR A 343 13.32 -5.36 7.01
N ALA A 344 12.65 -5.79 5.95
CA ALA A 344 13.27 -6.57 4.89
C ALA A 344 14.26 -5.76 4.04
N ASN A 345 14.03 -4.46 3.87
CA ASN A 345 14.88 -3.52 3.11
C ASN A 345 15.34 -4.10 1.76
N PHE A 346 14.37 -4.44 0.90
CA PHE A 346 14.62 -5.05 -0.41
C PHE A 346 15.45 -4.13 -1.31
N ASN A 347 16.22 -4.70 -2.22
CA ASN A 347 17.02 -3.93 -3.18
C ASN A 347 16.14 -2.98 -4.04
N GLU A 348 14.92 -3.42 -4.39
CA GLU A 348 13.96 -2.67 -5.19
C GLU A 348 13.11 -1.69 -4.35
N ILE A 349 13.06 -1.87 -3.01
CA ILE A 349 12.17 -1.12 -2.12
C ILE A 349 12.92 -0.76 -0.85
N ARG A 350 13.70 0.30 -0.92
CA ARG A 350 14.43 0.80 0.24
C ARG A 350 13.60 1.81 1.01
N MET A 351 13.85 1.91 2.32
CA MET A 351 13.17 2.84 3.22
C MET A 351 14.15 3.79 3.95
N ASP A 352 15.43 3.73 3.61
CA ASP A 352 16.50 4.53 4.20
C ASP A 352 16.96 5.70 3.31
N TYR A 353 16.05 6.20 2.47
CA TYR A 353 16.34 7.35 1.62
C TYR A 353 16.43 8.66 2.42
N ASP A 354 17.22 9.60 1.89
CA ASP A 354 17.24 10.97 2.34
C ASP A 354 15.91 11.66 2.02
N TYR A 355 15.34 12.32 3.03
CA TYR A 355 14.07 13.04 2.93
C TYR A 355 14.24 14.57 2.91
N SER A 356 15.48 15.07 2.80
CA SER A 356 15.76 16.51 2.78
C SER A 356 15.23 17.24 1.53
N ASP A 357 14.86 16.49 0.49
CA ASP A 357 14.40 17.03 -0.79
C ASP A 357 13.16 16.25 -1.29
N VAL A 358 12.01 16.95 -1.32
CA VAL A 358 10.71 16.38 -1.71
C VAL A 358 10.72 15.86 -3.15
N ASP A 359 11.36 16.60 -4.06
CA ASP A 359 11.39 16.26 -5.49
C ASP A 359 12.27 15.03 -5.74
N LYS A 360 13.45 14.98 -5.14
CA LYS A 360 14.35 13.81 -5.25
C LYS A 360 13.74 12.57 -4.63
N LEU A 361 13.11 12.71 -3.46
CA LEU A 361 12.46 11.56 -2.82
C LEU A 361 11.37 10.95 -3.71
N ALA A 362 10.60 11.77 -4.42
CA ALA A 362 9.56 11.27 -5.33
C ALA A 362 10.11 10.48 -6.53
N GLU A 363 11.38 10.65 -6.88
CA GLU A 363 12.01 9.88 -7.97
C GLU A 363 12.57 8.55 -7.51
N VAL A 364 12.95 8.40 -6.23
CA VAL A 364 13.58 7.20 -5.68
C VAL A 364 12.64 6.35 -4.83
N TRP A 365 11.59 6.94 -4.26
CA TRP A 365 10.58 6.25 -3.48
C TRP A 365 9.18 6.64 -3.94
N ARG A 366 8.44 5.69 -4.48
CA ARG A 366 7.15 5.90 -5.14
C ARG A 366 6.06 5.06 -4.49
N SER A 367 5.36 5.65 -3.54
CA SER A 367 4.34 4.97 -2.73
C SER A 367 3.30 4.20 -3.55
N HIS A 368 2.93 4.68 -4.72
CA HIS A 368 1.96 4.02 -5.60
C HIS A 368 2.46 2.70 -6.20
N GLN A 369 3.77 2.47 -6.25
CA GLN A 369 4.33 1.18 -6.65
C GLN A 369 4.32 0.16 -5.50
N PHE A 370 4.37 0.64 -4.25
CA PHE A 370 4.63 -0.21 -3.09
C PHE A 370 3.39 -0.47 -2.24
N ILE A 371 2.51 0.52 -2.06
CA ILE A 371 1.52 0.48 -0.98
C ILE A 371 0.14 1.03 -1.39
N THR A 372 -0.37 0.62 -2.54
CA THR A 372 -1.76 0.87 -2.94
C THR A 372 -2.76 -0.02 -2.19
N MET A 373 -4.06 0.12 -2.42
CA MET A 373 -5.06 -0.82 -1.89
C MET A 373 -4.73 -2.24 -2.32
N ALA A 374 -5.02 -3.24 -1.49
CA ALA A 374 -4.73 -4.66 -1.69
C ALA A 374 -3.25 -5.02 -1.93
N SER A 375 -2.30 -4.07 -1.73
CA SER A 375 -0.87 -4.41 -1.79
C SER A 375 -0.53 -5.57 -0.86
N ASN A 376 0.36 -6.45 -1.31
CA ASN A 376 0.64 -7.69 -0.60
C ASN A 376 2.09 -8.14 -0.76
N ILE A 377 2.51 -9.01 0.15
CA ILE A 377 3.78 -9.71 0.11
C ILE A 377 3.55 -11.22 0.28
N GLN A 378 4.28 -12.02 -0.46
CA GLN A 378 4.19 -13.47 -0.46
C GLN A 378 5.58 -14.05 -0.30
N PHE A 379 5.81 -14.83 0.75
CA PHE A 379 7.00 -15.65 0.95
C PHE A 379 6.65 -17.06 0.48
N VAL A 380 7.22 -17.49 -0.64
CA VAL A 380 6.93 -18.79 -1.24
C VAL A 380 8.10 -19.73 -1.00
N PHE A 381 7.83 -20.85 -0.36
CA PHE A 381 8.84 -21.83 0.05
C PHE A 381 8.83 -23.04 -0.88
N TYR A 382 10.02 -23.47 -1.27
CA TYR A 382 10.27 -24.57 -2.19
C TYR A 382 11.13 -25.62 -1.51
N ARG A 383 10.79 -26.89 -1.66
CA ARG A 383 11.57 -28.02 -1.17
C ARG A 383 12.16 -28.79 -2.32
N HIS A 384 13.41 -29.19 -2.18
CA HIS A 384 14.05 -30.06 -3.17
C HIS A 384 13.51 -31.48 -3.08
N LYS A 385 13.22 -32.11 -4.23
CA LYS A 385 12.59 -33.47 -4.30
C LYS A 385 13.43 -34.60 -3.72
N LYS A 386 14.75 -34.42 -3.62
CA LYS A 386 15.72 -35.47 -3.25
C LYS A 386 16.60 -35.10 -2.05
N SER A 387 16.39 -33.96 -1.44
CA SER A 387 17.13 -33.52 -0.23
C SER A 387 16.21 -32.68 0.66
N ASP A 388 16.69 -32.31 1.85
CA ASP A 388 15.98 -31.45 2.79
C ASP A 388 16.19 -29.97 2.52
N ASP A 389 16.84 -29.61 1.41
CA ASP A 389 17.11 -28.22 1.05
C ASP A 389 15.81 -27.44 0.83
N VAL A 390 15.74 -26.28 1.47
CA VAL A 390 14.62 -25.34 1.35
C VAL A 390 15.10 -24.03 0.79
N LEU A 391 14.55 -23.65 -0.35
CA LEU A 391 14.66 -22.33 -0.91
C LEU A 391 13.37 -21.55 -0.67
N MET A 392 13.48 -20.24 -0.62
CA MET A 392 12.33 -19.35 -0.62
C MET A 392 12.54 -18.19 -1.59
N ARG A 393 11.45 -17.65 -2.10
CA ARG A 393 11.42 -16.39 -2.86
C ARG A 393 10.40 -15.45 -2.25
N ILE A 394 10.53 -14.18 -2.55
CA ILE A 394 9.61 -13.15 -2.07
C ILE A 394 8.98 -12.45 -3.27
N LEU A 395 7.66 -12.33 -3.24
CA LEU A 395 6.90 -11.54 -4.20
C LEU A 395 6.28 -10.35 -3.48
N HIS A 396 6.56 -9.14 -3.93
CA HIS A 396 5.85 -7.93 -3.50
C HIS A 396 4.94 -7.48 -4.64
N ASN A 397 3.66 -7.27 -4.35
CA ASN A 397 2.64 -6.99 -5.37
C ASN A 397 2.76 -7.94 -6.56
N GLU A 398 3.01 -9.23 -6.26
CA GLU A 398 3.13 -10.34 -7.20
C GLU A 398 4.35 -10.31 -8.14
N ASN A 399 5.35 -9.44 -7.88
CA ASN A 399 6.63 -9.37 -8.58
C ASN A 399 7.76 -9.84 -7.69
N ASP A 400 8.80 -10.46 -8.28
CA ASP A 400 10.01 -10.80 -7.54
C ASP A 400 10.65 -9.56 -6.94
N VAL A 401 11.06 -9.68 -5.67
CA VAL A 401 11.93 -8.73 -4.99
C VAL A 401 13.12 -9.46 -4.39
N THR A 402 14.25 -8.77 -4.30
CA THR A 402 15.52 -9.35 -3.85
C THR A 402 15.97 -8.77 -2.52
N LEU A 403 16.57 -9.62 -1.69
CA LEU A 403 17.19 -9.22 -0.43
C LEU A 403 18.64 -8.80 -0.64
N PRO A 404 19.18 -7.88 0.17
CA PRO A 404 20.59 -7.47 0.11
C PRO A 404 21.52 -8.50 0.79
N ILE A 405 21.32 -9.77 0.48
CA ILE A 405 22.15 -10.91 0.93
C ILE A 405 22.58 -11.73 -0.29
N ALA A 406 23.73 -12.39 -0.19
CA ALA A 406 24.24 -13.22 -1.28
C ALA A 406 23.34 -14.44 -1.54
N SER A 407 23.13 -14.76 -2.82
CA SER A 407 22.52 -16.01 -3.26
C SER A 407 22.99 -16.36 -4.66
N ASP A 408 23.38 -17.61 -4.88
CA ASP A 408 23.76 -18.14 -6.19
C ASP A 408 22.53 -18.39 -7.08
N THR A 409 21.33 -18.32 -6.51
CA THR A 409 20.06 -18.63 -7.18
C THR A 409 19.04 -17.50 -7.09
N ALA A 410 19.49 -16.25 -6.86
CA ALA A 410 18.56 -15.11 -6.76
C ALA A 410 17.55 -15.09 -7.93
N PRO A 411 16.27 -14.82 -7.70
CA PRO A 411 15.61 -14.33 -6.47
C PRO A 411 15.24 -15.43 -5.44
N PHE A 412 15.84 -16.61 -5.54
CA PHE A 412 15.67 -17.69 -4.56
C PHE A 412 16.83 -17.66 -3.56
N TYR A 413 16.52 -17.88 -2.29
CA TYR A 413 17.44 -17.82 -1.16
C TYR A 413 17.28 -19.05 -0.29
N LYS A 414 18.34 -19.52 0.36
CA LYS A 414 18.22 -20.51 1.44
C LYS A 414 17.46 -19.91 2.60
N TRP A 415 16.50 -20.67 3.13
CA TRP A 415 15.68 -20.16 4.24
C TRP A 415 16.49 -19.76 5.46
N GLU A 416 17.51 -20.49 5.79
CA GLU A 416 18.37 -20.18 6.96
C GLU A 416 19.00 -18.80 6.85
N ASP A 417 19.48 -18.40 5.66
CA ASP A 417 20.08 -17.09 5.43
C ASP A 417 19.03 -15.97 5.54
N VAL A 418 17.84 -16.18 4.95
CA VAL A 418 16.73 -15.23 5.04
C VAL A 418 16.25 -15.11 6.49
N ARG A 419 16.06 -16.22 7.20
CA ARG A 419 15.65 -16.23 8.61
C ARG A 419 16.62 -15.45 9.48
N LYS A 420 17.91 -15.71 9.30
CA LYS A 420 18.96 -14.97 10.03
C LYS A 420 18.89 -13.47 9.71
N TYR A 421 18.84 -13.12 8.43
CA TYR A 421 18.75 -11.74 7.98
C TYR A 421 17.54 -11.00 8.57
N LEU A 422 16.33 -11.55 8.47
CA LEU A 422 15.12 -10.93 8.99
C LEU A 422 15.18 -10.77 10.53
N ASN A 423 15.70 -11.76 11.25
CA ASN A 423 15.86 -11.69 12.70
C ASN A 423 16.87 -10.61 13.11
N ASP A 424 18.01 -10.52 12.43
CA ASP A 424 19.04 -9.51 12.69
C ASP A 424 18.50 -8.09 12.43
N ARG A 425 17.75 -7.91 11.33
CA ARG A 425 17.08 -6.65 11.01
C ARG A 425 16.01 -6.29 12.03
N ALA A 426 15.15 -7.23 12.41
CA ALA A 426 14.13 -7.00 13.43
C ALA A 426 14.78 -6.63 14.79
N ALA A 427 15.87 -7.29 15.16
CA ALA A 427 16.61 -6.99 16.40
C ALA A 427 17.23 -5.58 16.37
N SER A 428 17.64 -5.07 15.19
CA SER A 428 18.22 -3.73 15.08
C SER A 428 17.24 -2.61 15.46
N PHE A 429 15.94 -2.82 15.25
CA PHE A 429 14.88 -1.87 15.63
C PHE A 429 14.43 -2.00 17.09
N ARG A 430 14.81 -3.07 17.81
CA ARG A 430 14.40 -3.35 19.20
C ARG A 430 15.41 -2.84 20.25
N LYS A 431 16.43 -2.11 19.82
CA LYS A 431 17.51 -1.59 20.68
C LYS A 431 17.12 -0.30 21.42
#